data_69186213f99755c12fc750e3190d739b
#
_entry.id   69186213f99755c12fc750e3190d739b
#
_cell.length_a   1.000
_cell.length_b   1.000
_cell.length_c   1.000
_cell.angle_alpha   90.00
_cell.angle_beta   90.00
_cell.angle_gamma   90.00
#
_symmetry.space_group_name_H-M   'P 1'
#
loop_
_entity.id
_entity.type
_entity.pdbx_description
1 polymer ?
#
loop_
_entity_poly.entity_id
_entity_poly.type
_entity_poly.pdbx_seq_one_letter_code
_entity_poly.pdbx_strand_id
1 'polypeptide(L)'
;LLKDEALKPKQKAQVKLIEQKAENMSDLIAQLLFLSRADQGRQQIEKENVNLSELTEMIVGEQQFLAESKGNAGQIICHIEPEIWAEVDETLYIRMMINLLSNALRYGEGRDIEVSLSVHNDSDIIGKVKDHGIGISKGDIPHIWERFYRADKSRTGGSHCGLGLSMVKWIAEAHGGSVEVVSKEGEGSEF
;
A
#
# COMPACT_ATOMS: atom_id res chain seq x y z
N LEU A 1 1.05 16.28 -24.90
CA LEU A 1 2.02 15.57 -25.76
C LEU A 1 1.43 14.26 -26.34
N LEU A 2 0.65 13.48 -25.60
CA LEU A 2 0.04 12.22 -26.08
C LEU A 2 -1.14 12.42 -27.04
N LYS A 3 -1.69 13.62 -27.13
CA LYS A 3 -2.81 13.95 -28.04
C LYS A 3 -2.34 14.41 -29.43
N ASP A 4 -1.02 14.45 -29.66
CA ASP A 4 -0.47 14.86 -30.95
C ASP A 4 -0.50 13.67 -31.92
N GLU A 5 -1.34 13.75 -32.93
CA GLU A 5 -1.50 12.72 -33.97
C GLU A 5 -0.24 12.53 -34.83
N ALA A 6 0.72 13.48 -34.78
CA ALA A 6 1.96 13.45 -35.51
C ALA A 6 3.01 12.45 -34.98
N LEU A 7 2.83 11.92 -33.74
CA LEU A 7 3.80 11.00 -33.15
C LEU A 7 3.67 9.57 -33.69
N LYS A 8 4.81 9.02 -34.12
CA LYS A 8 4.88 7.60 -34.51
C LYS A 8 4.64 6.67 -33.31
N PRO A 9 4.14 5.44 -33.51
CA PRO A 9 3.84 4.50 -32.39
C PRO A 9 4.98 4.32 -31.39
N LYS A 10 6.23 4.23 -31.88
CA LYS A 10 7.44 4.13 -31.05
C LYS A 10 7.66 5.38 -30.19
N GLN A 11 7.40 6.56 -30.73
CA GLN A 11 7.52 7.83 -30.00
C GLN A 11 6.42 7.95 -28.93
N LYS A 12 5.19 7.54 -29.25
CA LYS A 12 4.09 7.49 -28.24
C LYS A 12 4.44 6.58 -27.07
N ALA A 13 5.01 5.40 -27.33
CA ALA A 13 5.46 4.49 -26.28
C ALA A 13 6.57 5.10 -25.41
N GLN A 14 7.52 5.80 -26.02
CA GLN A 14 8.60 6.51 -25.30
C GLN A 14 8.05 7.65 -24.44
N VAL A 15 7.14 8.46 -24.96
CA VAL A 15 6.50 9.56 -24.21
C VAL A 15 5.73 8.99 -23.03
N LYS A 16 4.94 7.94 -23.22
CA LYS A 16 4.21 7.26 -22.13
C LYS A 16 5.15 6.73 -21.04
N LEU A 17 6.30 6.18 -21.43
CA LEU A 17 7.30 5.71 -20.47
C LEU A 17 7.90 6.88 -19.68
N ILE A 18 8.18 8.02 -20.33
CA ILE A 18 8.68 9.23 -19.67
C ILE A 18 7.65 9.78 -18.68
N GLU A 19 6.38 9.88 -19.10
CA GLU A 19 5.29 10.31 -18.21
C GLU A 19 5.21 9.41 -16.97
N GLN A 20 5.17 8.10 -17.15
CA GLN A 20 5.15 7.15 -16.03
C GLN A 20 6.35 7.31 -15.09
N LYS A 21 7.55 7.56 -15.64
CA LYS A 21 8.75 7.79 -14.83
C LYS A 21 8.69 9.11 -14.09
N ALA A 22 8.15 10.16 -14.69
CA ALA A 22 7.96 11.46 -14.05
C ALA A 22 6.93 11.39 -12.93
N GLU A 23 5.80 10.69 -13.13
CA GLU A 23 4.80 10.42 -12.09
C GLU A 23 5.44 9.66 -10.92
N ASN A 24 6.15 8.57 -11.19
CA ASN A 24 6.84 7.81 -10.15
C ASN A 24 7.84 8.66 -9.34
N MET A 25 8.57 9.57 -10.00
CA MET A 25 9.49 10.50 -9.30
C MET A 25 8.73 11.50 -8.44
N SER A 26 7.60 12.02 -8.91
CA SER A 26 6.74 12.92 -8.15
C SER A 26 6.22 12.23 -6.88
N ASP A 27 5.74 10.99 -7.00
CA ASP A 27 5.27 10.19 -5.86
C ASP A 27 6.37 9.94 -4.84
N LEU A 28 7.58 9.64 -5.31
CA LEU A 28 8.74 9.46 -4.43
C LEU A 28 9.09 10.72 -3.64
N ILE A 29 9.11 11.87 -4.33
CA ILE A 29 9.37 13.16 -3.67
C ILE A 29 8.30 13.44 -2.63
N ALA A 30 7.03 13.20 -2.96
CA ALA A 30 5.92 13.39 -2.02
C ALA A 30 6.04 12.48 -0.79
N GLN A 31 6.43 11.20 -0.97
CA GLN A 31 6.67 10.26 0.12
C GLN A 31 7.84 10.68 0.99
N LEU A 32 8.95 11.14 0.40
CA LEU A 32 10.12 11.63 1.13
C LEU A 32 9.80 12.88 1.94
N LEU A 33 9.11 13.85 1.36
CA LEU A 33 8.70 15.07 2.05
C LEU A 33 7.74 14.75 3.20
N PHE A 34 6.80 13.82 3.00
CA PHE A 34 5.92 13.34 4.05
C PHE A 34 6.72 12.77 5.23
N LEU A 35 7.61 11.80 4.97
CA LEU A 35 8.42 11.16 6.01
C LEU A 35 9.37 12.16 6.69
N SER A 36 9.91 13.12 5.95
CA SER A 36 10.74 14.18 6.53
C SER A 36 9.98 15.09 7.50
N ARG A 37 8.72 15.43 7.15
CA ARG A 37 7.83 16.21 8.06
C ARG A 37 7.42 15.39 9.27
N ALA A 38 7.16 14.11 9.07
CA ALA A 38 6.82 13.14 10.10
C ALA A 38 7.92 13.05 11.17
N ASP A 39 9.19 12.92 10.77
CA ASP A 39 10.35 12.88 11.67
C ASP A 39 10.52 14.16 12.48
N GLN A 40 10.18 15.29 11.89
CA GLN A 40 10.28 16.57 12.55
C GLN A 40 9.09 16.88 13.48
N GLY A 41 8.14 15.93 13.59
CA GLY A 41 6.88 16.14 14.33
C GLY A 41 6.01 17.25 13.73
N ARG A 42 6.23 17.58 12.44
CA ARG A 42 5.52 18.67 11.74
C ARG A 42 4.38 18.16 10.85
N GLN A 43 4.23 16.84 10.73
CA GLN A 43 3.11 16.27 9.98
C GLN A 43 1.84 16.46 10.83
N GLN A 44 0.94 17.27 10.34
CA GLN A 44 -0.38 17.43 10.95
C GLN A 44 -1.24 16.20 10.62
N ILE A 45 -2.08 15.83 11.56
CA ILE A 45 -3.05 14.74 11.46
C ILE A 45 -4.41 15.35 11.73
N GLU A 46 -5.29 15.29 10.74
CA GLU A 46 -6.64 15.85 10.84
C GLU A 46 -7.62 14.68 11.00
N LYS A 47 -7.83 14.27 12.27
CA LYS A 47 -8.73 13.15 12.59
C LYS A 47 -10.19 13.60 12.51
N GLU A 48 -11.00 12.77 11.89
CA GLU A 48 -12.45 12.88 11.83
C GLU A 48 -13.10 11.52 12.02
N ASN A 49 -14.39 11.51 12.34
CA ASN A 49 -15.12 10.27 12.54
C ASN A 49 -15.48 9.64 11.19
N VAL A 50 -14.79 8.57 10.81
CA VAL A 50 -14.88 7.92 9.49
C VAL A 50 -15.48 6.52 9.62
N ASN A 51 -16.36 6.14 8.70
CA ASN A 51 -16.81 4.76 8.53
C ASN A 51 -15.72 3.95 7.82
N LEU A 52 -14.89 3.27 8.61
CA LEU A 52 -13.76 2.48 8.08
C LEU A 52 -14.22 1.27 7.25
N SER A 53 -15.41 0.73 7.54
CA SER A 53 -15.96 -0.39 6.77
C SER A 53 -16.20 0.03 5.32
N GLU A 54 -16.97 1.08 5.11
CA GLU A 54 -17.26 1.60 3.78
C GLU A 54 -16.00 2.09 3.06
N LEU A 55 -15.14 2.81 3.79
CA LEU A 55 -13.90 3.33 3.21
C LEU A 55 -12.96 2.20 2.76
N THR A 56 -12.82 1.14 3.56
CA THR A 56 -11.99 -0.02 3.20
C THR A 56 -12.55 -0.76 1.99
N GLU A 57 -13.87 -0.98 1.92
CA GLU A 57 -14.52 -1.61 0.77
C GLU A 57 -14.31 -0.79 -0.51
N MET A 58 -14.43 0.54 -0.44
CA MET A 58 -14.18 1.44 -1.55
C MET A 58 -12.73 1.32 -2.05
N ILE A 59 -11.76 1.40 -1.15
CA ILE A 59 -10.33 1.28 -1.50
C ILE A 59 -10.03 -0.09 -2.15
N VAL A 60 -10.57 -1.17 -1.58
CA VAL A 60 -10.39 -2.52 -2.14
C VAL A 60 -10.98 -2.61 -3.54
N GLY A 61 -12.20 -2.09 -3.76
CA GLY A 61 -12.83 -2.09 -5.07
C GLY A 61 -12.00 -1.35 -6.13
N GLU A 62 -11.44 -0.20 -5.77
CA GLU A 62 -10.54 0.55 -6.67
C GLU A 62 -9.25 -0.23 -6.99
N GLN A 63 -8.62 -0.83 -5.97
CA GLN A 63 -7.39 -1.60 -6.17
C GLN A 63 -7.63 -2.88 -6.98
N GLN A 64 -8.76 -3.55 -6.78
CA GLN A 64 -9.18 -4.70 -7.59
C GLN A 64 -9.33 -4.31 -9.06
N PHE A 65 -10.07 -3.24 -9.34
CA PHE A 65 -10.25 -2.74 -10.71
C PHE A 65 -8.92 -2.39 -11.39
N LEU A 66 -8.01 -1.73 -10.67
CA LEU A 66 -6.68 -1.39 -11.18
C LEU A 66 -5.82 -2.64 -11.42
N ALA A 67 -5.91 -3.65 -10.57
CA ALA A 67 -5.19 -4.92 -10.71
C ALA A 67 -5.67 -5.69 -11.96
N GLU A 68 -6.97 -5.81 -12.15
CA GLU A 68 -7.57 -6.45 -13.32
C GLU A 68 -7.18 -5.76 -14.62
N SER A 69 -7.20 -4.43 -14.64
CA SER A 69 -6.78 -3.63 -15.81
C SER A 69 -5.32 -3.86 -16.22
N LYS A 70 -4.49 -4.31 -15.28
CA LYS A 70 -3.07 -4.66 -15.48
C LYS A 70 -2.84 -6.15 -15.74
N GLY A 71 -3.93 -6.96 -15.80
CA GLY A 71 -3.86 -8.40 -16.05
C GLY A 71 -3.47 -9.23 -14.83
N ASN A 72 -3.63 -8.70 -13.61
CA ASN A 72 -3.50 -9.49 -12.40
C ASN A 72 -4.73 -10.39 -12.23
N ALA A 73 -4.52 -11.69 -11.98
CA ALA A 73 -5.59 -12.68 -11.93
C ALA A 73 -6.15 -12.93 -10.51
N GLY A 74 -5.44 -12.49 -9.46
CA GLY A 74 -5.87 -12.67 -8.07
C GLY A 74 -7.05 -11.77 -7.71
N GLN A 75 -7.93 -12.27 -6.86
CA GLN A 75 -9.04 -11.51 -6.30
C GLN A 75 -8.67 -10.96 -4.93
N ILE A 76 -9.26 -9.81 -4.56
CA ILE A 76 -9.19 -9.29 -3.21
C ILE A 76 -10.48 -9.66 -2.49
N ILE A 77 -10.39 -10.59 -1.56
CA ILE A 77 -11.51 -11.13 -0.78
C ILE A 77 -11.66 -10.32 0.49
N CYS A 78 -12.83 -9.73 0.70
CA CYS A 78 -13.11 -8.89 1.87
C CYS A 78 -13.88 -9.67 2.95
N HIS A 79 -13.42 -9.50 4.21
CA HIS A 79 -14.06 -9.94 5.43
C HIS A 79 -14.17 -8.73 6.37
N ILE A 80 -15.07 -7.82 6.05
CA ILE A 80 -15.21 -6.51 6.73
C ILE A 80 -16.48 -6.54 7.56
N GLU A 81 -16.34 -6.36 8.88
CA GLU A 81 -17.49 -6.13 9.74
C GLU A 81 -18.13 -4.77 9.42
N PRO A 82 -19.46 -4.68 9.35
CA PRO A 82 -20.14 -3.45 9.02
C PRO A 82 -20.06 -2.42 10.16
N GLU A 83 -20.27 -1.14 9.81
CA GLU A 83 -20.44 -0.05 10.78
C GLU A 83 -19.27 0.15 11.76
N ILE A 84 -18.04 -0.06 11.32
CA ILE A 84 -16.86 0.26 12.13
C ILE A 84 -16.51 1.74 11.91
N TRP A 85 -16.69 2.53 12.97
CA TRP A 85 -16.37 3.95 12.99
C TRP A 85 -15.15 4.24 13.86
N ALA A 86 -14.28 5.16 13.41
CA ALA A 86 -13.10 5.58 14.17
C ALA A 86 -12.69 7.03 13.87
N GLU A 87 -12.02 7.66 14.85
CA GLU A 87 -11.38 8.96 14.73
C GLU A 87 -10.02 8.80 14.01
N VAL A 88 -10.01 8.97 12.70
CA VAL A 88 -8.82 8.82 11.85
C VAL A 88 -8.68 9.96 10.85
N ASP A 89 -7.45 10.18 10.38
CA ASP A 89 -7.19 10.98 9.19
C ASP A 89 -7.46 10.09 7.97
N GLU A 90 -8.56 10.37 7.26
CA GLU A 90 -9.02 9.59 6.12
C GLU A 90 -7.95 9.47 5.04
N THR A 91 -7.27 10.57 4.71
CA THR A 91 -6.21 10.59 3.69
C THR A 91 -5.04 9.68 4.06
N LEU A 92 -4.64 9.68 5.33
CA LEU A 92 -3.57 8.82 5.83
C LEU A 92 -4.00 7.36 5.87
N TYR A 93 -5.24 7.08 6.27
CA TYR A 93 -5.80 5.73 6.25
C TYR A 93 -5.82 5.15 4.83
N ILE A 94 -6.34 5.91 3.86
CA ILE A 94 -6.32 5.53 2.43
C ILE A 94 -4.89 5.21 1.98
N ARG A 95 -3.93 6.08 2.31
CA ARG A 95 -2.51 5.89 1.96
C ARG A 95 -1.91 4.63 2.58
N MET A 96 -2.24 4.33 3.82
CA MET A 96 -1.81 3.11 4.52
C MET A 96 -2.33 1.87 3.80
N MET A 97 -3.64 1.82 3.52
CA MET A 97 -4.28 0.70 2.85
C MET A 97 -3.75 0.48 1.43
N ILE A 98 -3.57 1.54 0.64
CA ILE A 98 -2.99 1.45 -0.70
C ILE A 98 -1.56 0.88 -0.64
N ASN A 99 -0.74 1.27 0.34
CA ASN A 99 0.61 0.72 0.49
C ASN A 99 0.58 -0.78 0.81
N LEU A 100 -0.29 -1.23 1.70
CA LEU A 100 -0.44 -2.66 2.04
C LEU A 100 -0.96 -3.45 0.84
N LEU A 101 -2.05 -3.00 0.21
CA LEU A 101 -2.65 -3.68 -0.94
C LEU A 101 -1.70 -3.72 -2.15
N SER A 102 -0.98 -2.64 -2.44
CA SER A 102 -0.01 -2.63 -3.54
C SER A 102 1.15 -3.59 -3.30
N ASN A 103 1.58 -3.77 -2.05
CA ASN A 103 2.57 -4.78 -1.69
C ASN A 103 2.00 -6.20 -1.89
N ALA A 104 0.80 -6.48 -1.39
CA ALA A 104 0.13 -7.76 -1.54
C ALA A 104 -0.09 -8.13 -3.02
N LEU A 105 -0.58 -7.20 -3.84
CA LEU A 105 -0.74 -7.39 -5.29
C LEU A 105 0.58 -7.65 -6.02
N ARG A 106 1.66 -7.03 -5.55
CA ARG A 106 2.98 -7.15 -6.17
C ARG A 106 3.68 -8.45 -5.82
N TYR A 107 3.63 -8.82 -4.54
CA TYR A 107 4.38 -9.96 -4.02
C TYR A 107 3.52 -11.22 -3.89
N GLY A 108 2.21 -11.09 -4.05
CA GLY A 108 1.22 -12.17 -3.98
C GLY A 108 1.22 -13.13 -5.18
N GLU A 109 2.06 -12.88 -6.22
CA GLU A 109 2.21 -13.75 -7.40
C GLU A 109 0.90 -14.01 -8.17
N GLY A 110 -0.05 -13.06 -8.15
CA GLY A 110 -1.34 -13.20 -8.81
C GLY A 110 -2.31 -14.14 -8.09
N ARG A 111 -2.02 -14.52 -6.86
CA ARG A 111 -2.94 -15.27 -5.99
C ARG A 111 -3.89 -14.31 -5.28
N ASP A 112 -4.95 -14.88 -4.69
CA ASP A 112 -5.93 -14.11 -3.95
C ASP A 112 -5.31 -13.42 -2.72
N ILE A 113 -5.87 -12.26 -2.40
CA ILE A 113 -5.49 -11.44 -1.25
C ILE A 113 -6.70 -11.39 -0.32
N GLU A 114 -6.49 -11.55 0.96
CA GLU A 114 -7.54 -11.42 1.96
C GLU A 114 -7.39 -10.07 2.68
N VAL A 115 -8.51 -9.34 2.80
CA VAL A 115 -8.59 -8.11 3.59
C VAL A 115 -9.65 -8.30 4.65
N SER A 116 -9.29 -8.10 5.91
CA SER A 116 -10.27 -8.14 6.99
C SER A 116 -10.22 -6.88 7.85
N LEU A 117 -11.37 -6.51 8.38
CA LEU A 117 -11.53 -5.42 9.34
C LEU A 117 -12.56 -5.84 10.37
N SER A 118 -12.18 -5.81 11.64
CA SER A 118 -13.03 -6.26 12.76
C SER A 118 -12.76 -5.45 14.03
N VAL A 119 -13.74 -5.45 14.94
CA VAL A 119 -13.58 -4.89 16.29
C VAL A 119 -13.21 -6.00 17.27
N HIS A 120 -12.16 -5.78 18.03
CA HIS A 120 -11.71 -6.69 19.07
C HIS A 120 -11.79 -6.02 20.45
N ASN A 121 -12.19 -6.78 21.48
CA ASN A 121 -12.30 -6.30 22.86
C ASN A 121 -13.10 -4.98 23.02
N ASP A 122 -14.18 -4.82 22.25
CA ASP A 122 -15.10 -3.67 22.27
C ASP A 122 -14.49 -2.29 21.91
N SER A 123 -13.19 -2.21 21.63
CA SER A 123 -12.53 -0.92 21.34
C SER A 123 -11.42 -0.98 20.29
N ASP A 124 -10.75 -2.10 20.17
CA ASP A 124 -9.60 -2.22 19.28
C ASP A 124 -10.03 -2.60 17.87
N ILE A 125 -9.72 -1.77 16.90
CA ILE A 125 -10.00 -2.07 15.49
C ILE A 125 -8.78 -2.75 14.90
N ILE A 126 -8.98 -3.96 14.35
CA ILE A 126 -7.94 -4.76 13.72
C ILE A 126 -8.22 -4.84 12.22
N GLY A 127 -7.34 -4.25 11.43
CA GLY A 127 -7.30 -4.41 9.98
C GLY A 127 -6.18 -5.37 9.58
N LYS A 128 -6.43 -6.27 8.63
CA LYS A 128 -5.43 -7.19 8.11
C LYS A 128 -5.44 -7.20 6.59
N VAL A 129 -4.26 -7.28 6.00
CA VAL A 129 -4.04 -7.54 4.58
C VAL A 129 -3.11 -8.74 4.47
N LYS A 130 -3.60 -9.84 3.88
CA LYS A 130 -2.87 -11.09 3.75
C LYS A 130 -2.71 -11.47 2.28
N ASP A 131 -1.48 -11.76 1.90
CA ASP A 131 -1.12 -12.35 0.62
C ASP A 131 -0.62 -13.79 0.78
N HIS A 132 -0.69 -14.56 -0.29
CA HIS A 132 -0.20 -15.94 -0.37
C HIS A 132 1.00 -16.07 -1.30
N GLY A 133 1.81 -15.01 -1.40
CA GLY A 133 2.91 -14.92 -2.34
C GLY A 133 4.24 -15.43 -1.83
N ILE A 134 5.30 -14.70 -2.16
CA ILE A 134 6.68 -15.11 -1.88
C ILE A 134 7.04 -15.11 -0.39
N GLY A 135 6.28 -14.38 0.43
CA GLY A 135 6.59 -14.16 1.83
C GLY A 135 7.88 -13.37 2.07
N ILE A 136 8.26 -13.29 3.34
CA ILE A 136 9.44 -12.53 3.81
C ILE A 136 10.33 -13.46 4.62
N SER A 137 11.64 -13.43 4.35
CA SER A 137 12.61 -14.23 5.12
C SER A 137 12.67 -13.74 6.57
N LYS A 138 13.00 -14.65 7.50
CA LYS A 138 13.15 -14.28 8.92
C LYS A 138 14.23 -13.21 9.14
N GLY A 139 15.24 -13.17 8.28
CA GLY A 139 16.30 -12.17 8.35
C GLY A 139 15.87 -10.78 7.91
N ASP A 140 14.90 -10.71 6.99
CA ASP A 140 14.39 -9.43 6.45
C ASP A 140 13.30 -8.81 7.32
N ILE A 141 12.50 -9.62 8.06
CA ILE A 141 11.38 -9.16 8.88
C ILE A 141 11.73 -7.96 9.78
N PRO A 142 12.85 -7.93 10.51
CA PRO A 142 13.19 -6.78 11.36
C PRO A 142 13.43 -5.49 10.57
N HIS A 143 13.83 -5.60 9.30
CA HIS A 143 14.29 -4.50 8.47
C HIS A 143 13.22 -3.93 7.53
N ILE A 144 12.11 -4.64 7.29
CA ILE A 144 11.08 -4.20 6.32
C ILE A 144 10.46 -2.83 6.65
N TRP A 145 10.55 -2.40 7.90
CA TRP A 145 10.06 -1.09 8.37
C TRP A 145 11.07 0.04 8.17
N GLU A 146 12.32 -0.30 7.81
CA GLU A 146 13.35 0.67 7.53
C GLU A 146 13.11 1.35 6.16
N ARG A 147 13.44 2.62 6.08
CA ARG A 147 13.33 3.38 4.82
C ARG A 147 14.31 2.86 3.80
N PHE A 148 13.88 2.79 2.56
CA PHE A 148 14.67 2.29 1.43
C PHE A 148 15.07 0.82 1.53
N TYR A 149 14.63 0.11 2.57
CA TYR A 149 14.90 -1.30 2.68
C TYR A 149 14.11 -2.11 1.65
N ARG A 150 14.76 -3.07 1.06
CA ARG A 150 14.18 -4.02 0.10
C ARG A 150 14.86 -5.38 0.28
N ALA A 151 14.08 -6.40 0.63
CA ALA A 151 14.56 -7.77 0.78
C ALA A 151 15.15 -8.33 -0.53
N ASP A 152 14.56 -7.96 -1.66
CA ASP A 152 15.01 -8.42 -2.99
C ASP A 152 15.63 -7.27 -3.78
N LYS A 153 16.97 -7.21 -3.80
CA LYS A 153 17.73 -6.23 -4.59
C LYS A 153 17.76 -6.57 -6.09
N SER A 154 17.42 -7.81 -6.47
CA SER A 154 17.59 -8.32 -7.83
C SER A 154 16.36 -8.12 -8.73
N ARG A 155 15.17 -7.91 -8.18
CA ARG A 155 13.96 -7.60 -8.96
C ARG A 155 13.94 -6.14 -9.39
N THR A 156 14.82 -5.79 -10.31
CA THR A 156 15.08 -4.46 -10.85
C THR A 156 14.00 -3.98 -11.83
N GLY A 157 12.74 -4.14 -11.54
CA GLY A 157 11.66 -3.76 -12.48
C GLY A 157 10.57 -2.83 -11.93
N GLY A 158 10.62 -2.42 -10.68
CA GLY A 158 9.52 -1.69 -10.07
C GLY A 158 9.88 -0.34 -9.49
N SER A 159 8.99 0.61 -9.64
CA SER A 159 9.11 2.02 -9.22
C SER A 159 9.05 2.27 -7.70
N HIS A 160 9.08 1.22 -6.86
CA HIS A 160 8.93 1.37 -5.42
C HIS A 160 10.27 1.43 -4.71
N CYS A 161 10.48 2.49 -3.94
CA CYS A 161 11.76 2.82 -3.29
C CYS A 161 11.90 2.31 -1.86
N GLY A 162 11.06 1.37 -1.39
CA GLY A 162 11.15 0.86 -0.02
C GLY A 162 10.71 1.88 1.05
N LEU A 163 9.77 2.75 0.73
CA LEU A 163 9.21 3.74 1.65
C LEU A 163 7.81 3.37 2.16
N GLY A 164 7.11 2.48 1.47
CA GLY A 164 5.70 2.18 1.75
C GLY A 164 5.47 1.65 3.16
N LEU A 165 6.22 0.62 3.59
CA LEU A 165 6.03 0.01 4.91
C LEU A 165 6.48 0.92 6.06
N SER A 166 7.52 1.72 5.87
CA SER A 166 7.90 2.73 6.87
C SER A 166 6.82 3.81 7.04
N MET A 167 6.11 4.13 5.97
CA MET A 167 4.94 5.02 6.01
C MET A 167 3.74 4.36 6.70
N VAL A 168 3.45 3.10 6.40
CA VAL A 168 2.40 2.31 7.08
C VAL A 168 2.63 2.32 8.59
N LYS A 169 3.86 2.02 9.03
CA LYS A 169 4.22 2.03 10.44
C LYS A 169 4.00 3.40 11.08
N TRP A 170 4.50 4.46 10.45
CA TRP A 170 4.31 5.80 10.96
C TRP A 170 2.83 6.19 11.06
N ILE A 171 2.02 5.87 10.07
CA ILE A 171 0.58 6.19 10.07
C ILE A 171 -0.13 5.45 11.20
N ALA A 172 0.12 4.16 11.39
CA ALA A 172 -0.47 3.39 12.48
C ALA A 172 -0.11 4.00 13.85
N GLU A 173 1.19 4.28 14.10
CA GLU A 173 1.69 4.90 15.34
C GLU A 173 1.10 6.30 15.57
N ALA A 174 0.94 7.10 14.53
CA ALA A 174 0.35 8.44 14.58
C ALA A 174 -1.15 8.43 14.94
N HIS A 175 -1.83 7.33 14.63
CA HIS A 175 -3.22 7.10 15.06
C HIS A 175 -3.33 6.46 16.47
N GLY A 176 -2.21 6.17 17.11
CA GLY A 176 -2.18 5.56 18.46
C GLY A 176 -2.23 4.03 18.43
N GLY A 177 -2.10 3.44 17.24
CA GLY A 177 -2.07 1.99 17.02
C GLY A 177 -0.66 1.45 16.81
N SER A 178 -0.58 0.24 16.29
CA SER A 178 0.65 -0.43 15.89
C SER A 178 0.44 -1.23 14.61
N VAL A 179 1.52 -1.65 14.00
CA VAL A 179 1.48 -2.58 12.86
C VAL A 179 2.48 -3.72 13.10
N GLU A 180 2.03 -4.91 12.78
CA GLU A 180 2.80 -6.14 12.90
C GLU A 180 2.82 -6.87 11.56
N VAL A 181 3.71 -7.86 11.45
CA VAL A 181 3.76 -8.74 10.28
C VAL A 181 3.98 -10.19 10.73
N VAL A 182 3.19 -11.07 10.15
CA VAL A 182 3.39 -12.51 10.21
C VAL A 182 3.68 -12.99 8.80
N SER A 183 4.87 -13.52 8.58
CA SER A 183 5.28 -13.96 7.25
C SER A 183 6.20 -15.17 7.30
N LYS A 184 6.10 -15.99 6.25
CA LYS A 184 6.99 -17.11 6.03
C LYS A 184 7.33 -17.19 4.54
N GLU A 185 8.60 -17.32 4.24
CA GLU A 185 9.11 -17.43 2.86
C GLU A 185 8.43 -18.59 2.12
N GLY A 186 7.87 -18.30 0.96
CA GLY A 186 7.10 -19.23 0.12
C GLY A 186 5.63 -19.42 0.53
N GLU A 187 5.16 -18.85 1.65
CA GLU A 187 3.77 -19.01 2.12
C GLU A 187 2.97 -17.71 2.12
N GLY A 188 3.63 -16.55 1.97
CA GLY A 188 2.99 -15.23 1.96
C GLY A 188 3.20 -14.41 3.23
N SER A 189 2.48 -13.29 3.33
CA SER A 189 2.59 -12.36 4.45
C SER A 189 1.21 -11.85 4.88
N GLU A 190 1.06 -11.60 6.17
CA GLU A 190 -0.10 -10.94 6.79
C GLU A 190 0.42 -9.73 7.59
N PHE A 191 -0.09 -8.55 7.27
CA PHE A 191 0.17 -7.29 7.95
C PHE A 191 -1.06 -6.86 8.73
#